data_305aef0bebe4d61548285cd522c9e4d5
#
_entry.id   305aef0bebe4d61548285cd522c9e4d5
#
_cell.length_a   1.000
_cell.length_b   1.000
_cell.length_c   1.000
_cell.angle_alpha   90.00
_cell.angle_beta   90.00
_cell.angle_gamma   90.00
#
_symmetry.space_group_name_H-M   'P 1'
#
loop_
_entity.id
_entity.type
_entity.pdbx_description
1 polymer ?
#
loop_
_entity_poly.entity_id
_entity_poly.type
_entity_poly.pdbx_seq_one_letter_code
_entity_poly.pdbx_strand_id
1 'polypeptide(L)'
;MKTDINGINGLASKEKLIISEIKSLINHKNLEPGEKLPSERLLAERLGVTRGSIRNAIQKLEFYGLLKSMPQSGTFIADLGLTAMNGMIDQILNLPKPDFKSLVETRIFLELKLVKFAALRHTDEDLNEIEEALENYRKKTLAGEDAVAEDLLFHLAIAKASHNSSLSRLMLSITPQIITDFEKYHVCKSNTAINAIDEHQAIVDAISAKDASFAEEKMKEHFSVLYQYCYET
;
A
#
# COMPACT_ATOMS: atom_id res chain seq x y z
N MET A 1 -25.25 -8.12 16.14
CA MET A 1 -24.41 -7.61 17.23
C MET A 1 -23.80 -6.29 16.73
N LYS A 2 -24.14 -5.16 17.33
CA LYS A 2 -23.53 -3.86 16.97
C LYS A 2 -22.19 -3.81 17.71
N THR A 3 -21.10 -3.86 16.97
CA THR A 3 -19.76 -3.64 17.53
C THR A 3 -19.58 -2.13 17.74
N ASP A 4 -19.55 -1.69 18.99
CA ASP A 4 -19.43 -0.27 19.34
C ASP A 4 -17.94 0.14 19.24
N ILE A 5 -17.59 0.82 18.14
CA ILE A 5 -16.20 1.22 17.83
C ILE A 5 -15.81 2.55 18.52
N ASN A 6 -16.69 3.14 19.30
CA ASN A 6 -16.48 4.46 19.93
C ASN A 6 -15.48 4.49 21.10
N GLY A 7 -14.92 3.35 21.51
CA GLY A 7 -14.00 3.23 22.65
C GLY A 7 -12.51 3.07 22.31
N ILE A 8 -12.10 3.08 21.02
CA ILE A 8 -10.73 2.80 20.64
C ILE A 8 -9.99 4.11 20.29
N ASN A 9 -8.98 4.43 21.05
CA ASN A 9 -8.13 5.60 20.88
C ASN A 9 -7.38 5.58 19.54
N GLY A 10 -7.59 6.60 18.70
CA GLY A 10 -6.81 6.91 17.51
C GLY A 10 -7.54 6.71 16.18
N LEU A 11 -7.46 7.70 15.29
CA LEU A 11 -8.03 7.66 13.93
C LEU A 11 -7.48 6.50 13.09
N ALA A 12 -6.19 6.19 13.25
CA ALA A 12 -5.52 5.07 12.57
C ALA A 12 -6.05 3.69 13.01
N SER A 13 -6.41 3.52 14.28
CA SER A 13 -7.01 2.29 14.80
C SER A 13 -8.42 2.08 14.25
N LYS A 14 -9.22 3.17 14.11
CA LYS A 14 -10.56 3.12 13.51
C LYS A 14 -10.51 2.72 12.04
N GLU A 15 -9.59 3.27 11.29
CA GLU A 15 -9.45 2.96 9.86
C GLU A 15 -9.04 1.50 9.63
N LYS A 16 -8.04 1.00 10.39
CA LYS A 16 -7.62 -0.42 10.35
C LYS A 16 -8.80 -1.36 10.64
N LEU A 17 -9.64 -1.01 11.62
CA LEU A 17 -10.84 -1.79 11.95
C LEU A 17 -11.86 -1.76 10.80
N ILE A 18 -12.13 -0.61 10.20
CA ILE A 18 -13.05 -0.51 9.05
C ILE A 18 -12.56 -1.36 7.89
N ILE A 19 -11.27 -1.29 7.56
CA ILE A 19 -10.65 -2.09 6.50
C ILE A 19 -10.78 -3.59 6.81
N SER A 20 -10.50 -4.00 8.07
CA SER A 20 -10.65 -5.39 8.50
C SER A 20 -12.09 -5.88 8.37
N GLU A 21 -13.07 -5.06 8.76
CA GLU A 21 -14.50 -5.41 8.64
C GLU A 21 -14.97 -5.49 7.18
N ILE A 22 -14.48 -4.60 6.31
CA ILE A 22 -14.75 -4.69 4.86
C ILE A 22 -14.15 -5.98 4.29
N LYS A 23 -12.90 -6.34 4.63
CA LYS A 23 -12.26 -7.60 4.22
C LYS A 23 -13.05 -8.81 4.74
N SER A 24 -13.45 -8.79 6.00
CA SER A 24 -14.26 -9.85 6.60
C SER A 24 -15.61 -10.01 5.88
N LEU A 25 -16.25 -8.90 5.50
CA LEU A 25 -17.52 -8.92 4.76
C LEU A 25 -17.34 -9.51 3.35
N ILE A 26 -16.24 -9.18 2.66
CA ILE A 26 -15.91 -9.75 1.35
C ILE A 26 -15.77 -11.28 1.48
N ASN A 27 -14.99 -11.74 2.46
CA ASN A 27 -14.74 -13.16 2.69
C ASN A 27 -16.00 -13.92 3.13
N HIS A 28 -16.79 -13.39 4.07
CA HIS A 28 -18.01 -14.04 4.56
C HIS A 28 -19.13 -14.13 3.51
N LYS A 29 -19.17 -13.18 2.59
CA LYS A 29 -20.14 -13.21 1.48
C LYS A 29 -19.61 -13.91 0.24
N ASN A 30 -18.37 -14.41 0.29
CA ASN A 30 -17.66 -14.96 -0.87
C ASN A 30 -17.79 -14.06 -2.11
N LEU A 31 -17.61 -12.73 -1.92
CA LEU A 31 -17.75 -11.81 -3.04
C LEU A 31 -16.59 -12.02 -4.03
N GLU A 32 -16.96 -12.25 -5.27
CA GLU A 32 -16.02 -12.49 -6.37
C GLU A 32 -15.60 -11.17 -7.05
N PRO A 33 -14.48 -11.18 -7.79
CA PRO A 33 -14.09 -10.05 -8.63
C PRO A 33 -15.23 -9.61 -9.55
N GLY A 34 -15.48 -8.29 -9.59
CA GLY A 34 -16.60 -7.71 -10.34
C GLY A 34 -17.92 -7.62 -9.55
N GLU A 35 -18.03 -8.23 -8.39
CA GLU A 35 -19.21 -8.09 -7.55
C GLU A 35 -19.21 -6.75 -6.77
N LYS A 36 -20.43 -6.27 -6.53
CA LYS A 36 -20.63 -4.94 -5.91
C LYS A 36 -20.61 -5.02 -4.40
N LEU A 37 -19.82 -4.13 -3.77
CA LEU A 37 -19.88 -3.90 -2.33
C LEU A 37 -21.21 -3.20 -1.92
N PRO A 38 -21.66 -3.41 -0.67
CA PRO A 38 -22.71 -2.59 -0.09
C PRO A 38 -22.35 -1.09 -0.17
N SER A 39 -23.36 -0.23 -0.31
CA SER A 39 -23.15 1.22 -0.40
C SER A 39 -22.44 1.78 0.84
N GLU A 40 -21.67 2.88 0.65
CA GLU A 40 -21.01 3.60 1.75
C GLU A 40 -22.00 3.90 2.92
N ARG A 41 -23.25 4.25 2.60
CA ARG A 41 -24.29 4.50 3.59
C ARG A 41 -24.59 3.26 4.41
N LEU A 42 -24.79 2.12 3.76
CA LEU A 42 -25.11 0.86 4.43
C LEU A 42 -23.92 0.35 5.27
N LEU A 43 -22.70 0.50 4.76
CA LEU A 43 -21.49 0.17 5.51
C LEU A 43 -21.32 1.05 6.74
N ALA A 44 -21.58 2.37 6.61
CA ALA A 44 -21.51 3.32 7.72
C ALA A 44 -22.54 2.99 8.82
N GLU A 45 -23.77 2.69 8.43
CA GLU A 45 -24.85 2.26 9.36
C GLU A 45 -24.48 0.95 10.07
N ARG A 46 -23.95 -0.03 9.33
CA ARG A 46 -23.61 -1.37 9.86
C ARG A 46 -22.44 -1.33 10.84
N LEU A 47 -21.43 -0.53 10.55
CA LEU A 47 -20.21 -0.43 11.34
C LEU A 47 -20.28 0.66 12.42
N GLY A 48 -21.34 1.49 12.45
CA GLY A 48 -21.50 2.56 13.43
C GLY A 48 -20.49 3.70 13.26
N VAL A 49 -20.04 3.97 12.03
CA VAL A 49 -19.02 4.98 11.71
C VAL A 49 -19.56 6.03 10.72
N THR A 50 -18.81 7.11 10.51
CA THR A 50 -19.19 8.14 9.54
C THR A 50 -19.00 7.65 8.10
N ARG A 51 -19.77 8.20 7.16
CA ARG A 51 -19.60 7.93 5.72
C ARG A 51 -18.23 8.37 5.22
N GLY A 52 -17.66 9.45 5.78
CA GLY A 52 -16.30 9.88 5.47
C GLY A 52 -15.26 8.84 5.83
N SER A 53 -15.37 8.21 7.02
CA SER A 53 -14.47 7.14 7.43
C SER A 53 -14.55 5.91 6.52
N ILE A 54 -15.76 5.56 6.04
CA ILE A 54 -15.95 4.49 5.06
C ILE A 54 -15.29 4.85 3.73
N ARG A 55 -15.47 6.07 3.26
CA ARG A 55 -14.89 6.53 1.99
C ARG A 55 -13.38 6.50 2.02
N ASN A 56 -12.76 6.98 3.10
CA ASN A 56 -11.30 6.90 3.27
C ASN A 56 -10.80 5.45 3.24
N ALA A 57 -11.48 4.54 3.94
CA ALA A 57 -11.12 3.13 3.92
C ALA A 57 -11.30 2.49 2.52
N ILE A 58 -12.37 2.86 1.79
CA ILE A 58 -12.59 2.40 0.41
C ILE A 58 -11.49 2.96 -0.51
N GLN A 59 -11.16 4.24 -0.45
CA GLN A 59 -10.08 4.84 -1.24
C GLN A 59 -8.75 4.13 -1.00
N LYS A 60 -8.44 3.79 0.25
CA LYS A 60 -7.24 3.03 0.58
C LYS A 60 -7.27 1.62 -0.01
N LEU A 61 -8.41 0.93 0.03
CA LEU A 61 -8.57 -0.38 -0.60
C LEU A 61 -8.55 -0.30 -2.14
N GLU A 62 -9.03 0.81 -2.73
CA GLU A 62 -8.89 1.09 -4.16
C GLU A 62 -7.44 1.33 -4.56
N PHE A 63 -6.72 2.07 -3.74
CA PHE A 63 -5.30 2.30 -3.94
C PHE A 63 -4.51 0.97 -3.89
N TYR A 64 -4.88 0.04 -3.00
CA TYR A 64 -4.33 -1.32 -2.99
C TYR A 64 -4.84 -2.20 -4.15
N GLY A 65 -5.65 -1.67 -5.05
CA GLY A 65 -6.22 -2.42 -6.15
C GLY A 65 -7.20 -3.53 -5.74
N LEU A 66 -7.67 -3.52 -4.50
CA LEU A 66 -8.63 -4.49 -3.98
C LEU A 66 -10.08 -4.14 -4.33
N LEU A 67 -10.35 -2.86 -4.50
CA LEU A 67 -11.65 -2.32 -4.88
C LEU A 67 -11.50 -1.42 -6.10
N LYS A 68 -12.64 -1.15 -6.77
CA LYS A 68 -12.75 -0.19 -7.86
C LYS A 68 -14.09 0.52 -7.77
N SER A 69 -14.08 1.84 -7.54
CA SER A 69 -15.29 2.64 -7.60
C SER A 69 -15.60 3.07 -9.03
N MET A 70 -16.87 2.95 -9.40
CA MET A 70 -17.39 3.45 -10.67
C MET A 70 -18.39 4.57 -10.38
N PRO A 71 -18.23 5.76 -10.99
CA PRO A 71 -19.15 6.87 -10.81
C PRO A 71 -20.61 6.42 -10.99
N GLN A 72 -21.50 6.81 -10.09
CA GLN A 72 -22.93 6.48 -10.06
C GLN A 72 -23.27 4.98 -9.94
N SER A 73 -22.30 4.08 -10.13
CA SER A 73 -22.54 2.63 -10.08
C SER A 73 -22.19 2.00 -8.75
N GLY A 74 -21.23 2.57 -7.99
CA GLY A 74 -20.80 2.11 -6.67
C GLY A 74 -19.42 1.46 -6.69
N THR A 75 -19.04 0.82 -5.60
CA THR A 75 -17.75 0.17 -5.41
C THR A 75 -17.85 -1.33 -5.68
N PHE A 76 -16.89 -1.87 -6.41
CA PHE A 76 -16.82 -3.27 -6.84
C PHE A 76 -15.53 -3.91 -6.37
N ILE A 77 -15.52 -5.23 -6.21
CA ILE A 77 -14.28 -5.98 -6.02
C ILE A 77 -13.46 -5.88 -7.30
N ALA A 78 -12.20 -5.47 -7.19
CA ALA A 78 -11.31 -5.40 -8.34
C ALA A 78 -10.94 -6.80 -8.85
N ASP A 79 -10.62 -6.90 -10.14
CA ASP A 79 -10.14 -8.15 -10.72
C ASP A 79 -8.70 -8.42 -10.24
N LEU A 80 -8.60 -9.28 -9.24
CA LEU A 80 -7.35 -9.71 -8.62
C LEU A 80 -6.70 -10.89 -9.36
N GLY A 81 -6.96 -11.08 -10.64
CA GLY A 81 -6.61 -12.27 -11.40
C GLY A 81 -5.21 -12.83 -11.12
N LEU A 82 -4.19 -11.98 -10.95
CA LEU A 82 -2.85 -12.43 -10.59
C LEU A 82 -2.74 -12.87 -9.12
N THR A 83 -3.39 -12.17 -8.21
CA THR A 83 -3.36 -12.48 -6.75
C THR A 83 -4.14 -13.76 -6.44
N ALA A 84 -5.30 -13.93 -7.08
CA ALA A 84 -6.08 -15.17 -6.98
C ALA A 84 -5.33 -16.35 -7.60
N MET A 85 -4.67 -16.14 -8.74
CA MET A 85 -3.89 -17.16 -9.42
C MET A 85 -2.65 -17.58 -8.59
N ASN A 86 -1.96 -16.65 -7.95
CA ASN A 86 -0.87 -16.96 -7.03
C ASN A 86 -1.36 -17.78 -5.82
N GLY A 87 -2.46 -17.38 -5.19
CA GLY A 87 -3.05 -18.13 -4.09
C GLY A 87 -3.50 -19.55 -4.47
N MET A 88 -4.02 -19.72 -5.69
CA MET A 88 -4.35 -21.06 -6.23
C MET A 88 -3.10 -21.90 -6.49
N ILE A 89 -2.06 -21.31 -7.06
CA ILE A 89 -0.77 -21.98 -7.31
C ILE A 89 -0.14 -22.41 -5.99
N ASP A 90 -0.12 -21.52 -4.98
CA ASP A 90 0.39 -21.83 -3.65
C ASP A 90 -0.34 -23.01 -3.01
N GLN A 91 -1.67 -23.07 -3.13
CA GLN A 91 -2.49 -24.18 -2.62
C GLN A 91 -2.25 -25.50 -3.39
N ILE A 92 -2.20 -25.43 -4.73
CA ILE A 92 -2.02 -26.63 -5.57
C ILE A 92 -0.62 -27.22 -5.40
N LEU A 93 0.41 -26.36 -5.34
CA LEU A 93 1.82 -26.78 -5.24
C LEU A 93 2.28 -26.94 -3.79
N ASN A 94 1.42 -26.58 -2.82
CA ASN A 94 1.75 -26.59 -1.39
C ASN A 94 3.06 -25.84 -1.08
N LEU A 95 3.20 -24.66 -1.72
CA LEU A 95 4.42 -23.85 -1.57
C LEU A 95 4.48 -23.25 -0.15
N PRO A 96 5.64 -23.20 0.47
CA PRO A 96 5.81 -22.51 1.74
C PRO A 96 5.54 -21.02 1.54
N LYS A 97 4.91 -20.38 2.54
CA LYS A 97 4.75 -18.92 2.53
C LYS A 97 6.12 -18.26 2.40
N PRO A 98 6.25 -17.21 1.58
CA PRO A 98 7.48 -16.46 1.50
C PRO A 98 7.89 -15.96 2.89
N ASP A 99 9.16 -16.10 3.23
CA ASP A 99 9.69 -15.48 4.43
C ASP A 99 9.88 -13.97 4.23
N PHE A 100 10.04 -13.26 5.33
CA PHE A 100 10.14 -11.81 5.31
C PHE A 100 11.34 -11.30 4.48
N LYS A 101 12.48 -11.97 4.57
CA LYS A 101 13.69 -11.61 3.81
C LYS A 101 13.44 -11.69 2.32
N SER A 102 12.88 -12.80 1.83
CA SER A 102 12.55 -12.99 0.41
C SER A 102 11.57 -11.94 -0.12
N LEU A 103 10.59 -11.53 0.72
CA LEU A 103 9.64 -10.46 0.36
C LEU A 103 10.34 -9.11 0.23
N VAL A 104 11.24 -8.77 1.16
CA VAL A 104 12.01 -7.52 1.12
C VAL A 104 12.94 -7.51 -0.08
N GLU A 105 13.66 -8.59 -0.34
CA GLU A 105 14.52 -8.73 -1.53
C GLU A 105 13.74 -8.53 -2.83
N THR A 106 12.56 -9.15 -2.93
CA THR A 106 11.66 -9.00 -4.08
C THR A 106 11.20 -7.54 -4.22
N ARG A 107 10.80 -6.88 -3.12
CA ARG A 107 10.41 -5.47 -3.11
C ARG A 107 11.53 -4.60 -3.65
N ILE A 108 12.73 -4.71 -3.09
CA ILE A 108 13.90 -3.92 -3.51
C ILE A 108 14.16 -4.10 -5.02
N PHE A 109 14.16 -5.34 -5.50
CA PHE A 109 14.39 -5.62 -6.91
C PHE A 109 13.34 -4.98 -7.82
N LEU A 110 12.06 -5.08 -7.46
CA LEU A 110 10.98 -4.49 -8.23
C LEU A 110 11.07 -2.96 -8.22
N GLU A 111 11.27 -2.35 -7.06
CA GLU A 111 11.23 -0.91 -6.90
C GLU A 111 12.40 -0.19 -7.56
N LEU A 112 13.60 -0.76 -7.58
CA LEU A 112 14.73 -0.22 -8.34
C LEU A 112 14.45 -0.14 -9.85
N LYS A 113 13.61 -1.02 -10.39
CA LYS A 113 13.20 -0.95 -11.80
C LYS A 113 12.00 -0.02 -12.00
N LEU A 114 11.06 -0.05 -11.07
CA LEU A 114 9.85 0.77 -11.12
C LEU A 114 10.17 2.27 -11.03
N VAL A 115 11.09 2.68 -10.15
CA VAL A 115 11.49 4.08 -10.00
C VAL A 115 12.15 4.63 -11.28
N LYS A 116 12.96 3.82 -11.97
CA LYS A 116 13.51 4.22 -13.29
C LYS A 116 12.44 4.46 -14.32
N PHE A 117 11.46 3.56 -14.38
CA PHE A 117 10.36 3.70 -15.31
C PHE A 117 9.46 4.88 -14.94
N ALA A 118 9.22 5.12 -13.65
CA ALA A 118 8.50 6.30 -13.17
C ALA A 118 9.20 7.58 -13.61
N ALA A 119 10.51 7.70 -13.41
CA ALA A 119 11.27 8.85 -13.86
C ALA A 119 11.12 9.12 -15.38
N LEU A 120 11.10 8.06 -16.20
CA LEU A 120 11.00 8.18 -17.67
C LEU A 120 9.58 8.39 -18.18
N ARG A 121 8.54 8.00 -17.44
CA ARG A 121 7.19 7.80 -17.99
C ARG A 121 6.09 8.55 -17.25
N HIS A 122 6.35 9.03 -16.02
CA HIS A 122 5.31 9.71 -15.24
C HIS A 122 4.68 10.88 -16.02
N THR A 123 3.42 11.09 -15.76
CA THR A 123 2.67 12.29 -16.12
C THR A 123 2.70 13.28 -14.96
N ASP A 124 2.28 14.52 -15.20
CA ASP A 124 2.12 15.52 -14.14
C ASP A 124 1.10 15.06 -13.07
N GLU A 125 0.09 14.29 -13.48
CA GLU A 125 -0.92 13.73 -12.58
C GLU A 125 -0.31 12.64 -11.68
N ASP A 126 0.53 11.77 -12.23
CA ASP A 126 1.27 10.77 -11.45
C ASP A 126 2.22 11.43 -10.43
N LEU A 127 2.91 12.51 -10.84
CA LEU A 127 3.81 13.23 -9.94
C LEU A 127 3.05 13.84 -8.77
N ASN A 128 1.90 14.45 -9.01
CA ASN A 128 1.02 14.97 -7.96
C ASN A 128 0.57 13.88 -6.99
N GLU A 129 0.23 12.68 -7.49
CA GLU A 129 -0.14 11.55 -6.63
C GLU A 129 1.03 11.07 -5.75
N ILE A 130 2.25 11.06 -6.29
CA ILE A 130 3.46 10.71 -5.53
C ILE A 130 3.72 11.74 -4.43
N GLU A 131 3.63 13.03 -4.76
CA GLU A 131 3.82 14.12 -3.80
C GLU A 131 2.75 14.11 -2.68
N GLU A 132 1.49 13.84 -3.03
CA GLU A 132 0.41 13.69 -2.04
C GLU A 132 0.68 12.50 -1.09
N ALA A 133 1.13 11.38 -1.63
CA ALA A 133 1.48 10.21 -0.83
C ALA A 133 2.65 10.51 0.12
N LEU A 134 3.69 11.22 -0.34
CA LEU A 134 4.81 11.68 0.49
C LEU A 134 4.34 12.63 1.59
N GLU A 135 3.46 13.57 1.28
CA GLU A 135 2.95 14.52 2.27
C GLU A 135 2.11 13.82 3.35
N ASN A 136 1.35 12.79 2.99
CA ASN A 136 0.61 11.97 3.96
C ASN A 136 1.55 11.18 4.87
N TYR A 137 2.63 10.60 4.33
CA TYR A 137 3.70 9.97 5.10
C TYR A 137 4.36 10.96 6.07
N ARG A 138 4.75 12.13 5.56
CA ARG A 138 5.37 13.22 6.35
C ARG A 138 4.51 13.64 7.53
N LYS A 139 3.23 13.91 7.30
CA LYS A 139 2.28 14.33 8.35
C LYS A 139 2.20 13.33 9.48
N LYS A 140 2.05 12.05 9.16
CA LYS A 140 1.98 10.99 10.17
C LYS A 140 3.28 10.82 10.94
N THR A 141 4.40 10.79 10.22
CA THR A 141 5.73 10.65 10.83
C THR A 141 6.03 11.79 11.79
N LEU A 142 5.76 13.04 11.40
CA LEU A 142 5.97 14.21 12.25
C LEU A 142 5.00 14.27 13.45
N ALA A 143 3.82 13.65 13.33
CA ALA A 143 2.90 13.48 14.47
C ALA A 143 3.33 12.35 15.43
N GLY A 144 4.41 11.62 15.12
CA GLY A 144 4.85 10.47 15.92
C GLY A 144 3.93 9.25 15.81
N GLU A 145 3.11 9.19 14.74
CA GLU A 145 2.21 8.07 14.48
C GLU A 145 2.91 6.99 13.63
N ASP A 146 2.36 5.77 13.67
CA ASP A 146 2.81 4.69 12.78
C ASP A 146 2.48 5.03 11.33
N ALA A 147 3.50 5.21 10.49
CA ALA A 147 3.40 5.62 9.10
C ALA A 147 3.80 4.51 8.10
N VAL A 148 3.92 3.24 8.54
CA VAL A 148 4.31 2.11 7.67
C VAL A 148 3.38 1.96 6.47
N ALA A 149 2.08 2.13 6.67
CA ALA A 149 1.12 2.04 5.58
C ALA A 149 1.29 3.18 4.56
N GLU A 150 1.56 4.39 5.03
CA GLU A 150 1.78 5.58 4.21
C GLU A 150 3.11 5.50 3.45
N ASP A 151 4.17 4.96 4.07
CA ASP A 151 5.43 4.61 3.40
C ASP A 151 5.18 3.73 2.19
N LEU A 152 4.48 2.62 2.39
CA LEU A 152 4.19 1.68 1.31
C LEU A 152 3.22 2.26 0.25
N LEU A 153 2.33 3.16 0.64
CA LEU A 153 1.48 3.90 -0.30
C LEU A 153 2.30 4.81 -1.22
N PHE A 154 3.32 5.49 -0.69
CA PHE A 154 4.26 6.26 -1.47
C PHE A 154 4.98 5.39 -2.51
N HIS A 155 5.52 4.26 -2.11
CA HIS A 155 6.18 3.32 -3.03
C HIS A 155 5.23 2.74 -4.10
N LEU A 156 3.96 2.51 -3.75
CA LEU A 156 2.94 2.07 -4.72
C LEU A 156 2.56 3.18 -5.72
N ALA A 157 2.57 4.45 -5.30
CA ALA A 157 2.37 5.57 -6.22
C ALA A 157 3.50 5.63 -7.26
N ILE A 158 4.75 5.45 -6.85
CA ILE A 158 5.89 5.33 -7.77
C ILE A 158 5.72 4.13 -8.71
N ALA A 159 5.30 2.98 -8.18
CA ALA A 159 5.04 1.79 -8.98
C ALA A 159 3.95 2.04 -10.04
N LYS A 160 2.88 2.78 -9.71
CA LYS A 160 1.83 3.20 -10.65
C LYS A 160 2.38 4.11 -11.73
N ALA A 161 3.16 5.14 -11.35
CA ALA A 161 3.79 6.11 -12.24
C ALA A 161 4.79 5.48 -13.24
N SER A 162 5.23 4.26 -12.98
CA SER A 162 6.09 3.50 -13.90
C SER A 162 5.39 3.12 -15.20
N HIS A 163 4.07 3.19 -15.26
CA HIS A 163 3.23 2.70 -16.37
C HIS A 163 3.56 1.27 -16.82
N ASN A 164 4.05 0.44 -15.89
CA ASN A 164 4.23 -1.00 -16.07
C ASN A 164 3.21 -1.76 -15.21
N SER A 165 2.03 -2.02 -15.78
CA SER A 165 0.93 -2.65 -15.06
C SER A 165 1.27 -4.03 -14.47
N SER A 166 2.15 -4.79 -15.10
CA SER A 166 2.56 -6.12 -14.61
C SER A 166 3.43 -6.01 -13.36
N LEU A 167 4.47 -5.17 -13.39
CA LEU A 167 5.33 -4.93 -12.21
C LEU A 167 4.56 -4.26 -11.08
N SER A 168 3.68 -3.30 -11.39
CA SER A 168 2.83 -2.66 -10.37
C SER A 168 1.91 -3.65 -9.68
N ARG A 169 1.32 -4.61 -10.40
CA ARG A 169 0.50 -5.68 -9.82
C ARG A 169 1.32 -6.64 -8.94
N LEU A 170 2.54 -6.98 -9.35
CA LEU A 170 3.44 -7.78 -8.52
C LEU A 170 3.76 -7.03 -7.21
N MET A 171 4.08 -5.75 -7.29
CA MET A 171 4.31 -4.91 -6.10
C MET A 171 3.09 -4.90 -5.18
N LEU A 172 1.89 -4.69 -5.71
CA LEU A 172 0.64 -4.75 -4.97
C LEU A 172 0.41 -6.10 -4.29
N SER A 173 0.80 -7.22 -4.92
CA SER A 173 0.57 -8.56 -4.38
C SER A 173 1.40 -8.88 -3.14
N ILE A 174 2.61 -8.32 -3.02
CA ILE A 174 3.52 -8.54 -1.89
C ILE A 174 3.33 -7.52 -0.75
N THR A 175 2.83 -6.32 -1.06
CA THR A 175 2.70 -5.20 -0.12
C THR A 175 1.91 -5.54 1.16
N PRO A 176 0.75 -6.22 1.14
CA PRO A 176 0.00 -6.52 2.36
C PRO A 176 0.77 -7.38 3.37
N GLN A 177 1.57 -8.33 2.89
CA GLN A 177 2.39 -9.16 3.76
C GLN A 177 3.57 -8.35 4.33
N ILE A 178 4.19 -7.50 3.52
CA ILE A 178 5.27 -6.60 3.96
C ILE A 178 4.78 -5.67 5.08
N ILE A 179 3.60 -5.07 4.96
CA ILE A 179 3.01 -4.24 6.05
C ILE A 179 2.93 -5.04 7.35
N THR A 180 2.35 -6.24 7.27
CA THR A 180 2.18 -7.11 8.44
C THR A 180 3.51 -7.46 9.09
N ASP A 181 4.51 -7.77 8.27
CA ASP A 181 5.82 -8.18 8.76
C ASP A 181 6.64 -6.98 9.28
N PHE A 182 6.53 -5.79 8.68
CA PHE A 182 7.16 -4.56 9.17
C PHE A 182 6.62 -4.17 10.55
N GLU A 183 5.30 -4.25 10.74
CA GLU A 183 4.67 -4.02 12.05
C GLU A 183 5.18 -5.04 13.08
N LYS A 184 5.27 -6.32 12.70
CA LYS A 184 5.69 -7.42 13.58
C LYS A 184 7.15 -7.33 13.99
N TYR A 185 8.04 -7.00 13.07
CA TYR A 185 9.48 -6.97 13.31
C TYR A 185 10.01 -5.58 13.69
N HIS A 186 9.13 -4.58 13.78
CA HIS A 186 9.49 -3.19 14.13
C HIS A 186 10.63 -2.63 13.28
N VAL A 187 10.59 -2.88 11.97
CA VAL A 187 11.67 -2.52 11.03
C VAL A 187 11.84 -0.99 10.94
N CYS A 188 10.74 -0.24 11.00
CA CYS A 188 10.75 1.23 10.98
C CYS A 188 10.68 1.78 12.41
N LYS A 189 11.82 2.00 13.07
CA LYS A 189 11.88 2.72 14.34
C LYS A 189 11.72 4.23 14.10
N SER A 190 11.16 4.95 15.07
CA SER A 190 10.83 6.38 14.97
C SER A 190 11.96 7.29 14.44
N ASN A 191 13.22 7.02 14.78
CA ASN A 191 14.36 7.81 14.30
C ASN A 191 14.69 7.58 12.82
N THR A 192 14.48 6.36 12.30
CA THR A 192 14.70 6.07 10.87
C THR A 192 13.58 6.63 10.00
N ALA A 193 12.35 6.69 10.50
CA ALA A 193 11.21 7.23 9.79
C ALA A 193 11.36 8.73 9.47
N ILE A 194 11.95 9.52 10.37
CA ILE A 194 12.20 10.96 10.14
C ILE A 194 13.22 11.15 9.01
N ASN A 195 14.31 10.40 9.00
CA ASN A 195 15.33 10.47 7.94
C ASN A 195 14.77 10.05 6.59
N ALA A 196 13.85 9.08 6.58
CA ALA A 196 13.20 8.62 5.35
C ALA A 196 12.37 9.71 4.65
N ILE A 197 11.94 10.78 5.34
CA ILE A 197 11.24 11.91 4.70
C ILE A 197 12.15 12.58 3.67
N ASP A 198 13.40 12.87 4.03
CA ASP A 198 14.36 13.52 3.15
C ASP A 198 14.81 12.57 2.02
N GLU A 199 14.95 11.28 2.33
CA GLU A 199 15.24 10.24 1.34
C GLU A 199 14.13 10.12 0.30
N HIS A 200 12.86 10.08 0.74
CA HIS A 200 11.70 10.06 -0.15
C HIS A 200 11.63 11.33 -1.01
N GLN A 201 11.91 12.51 -0.44
CA GLN A 201 11.93 13.76 -1.19
C GLN A 201 13.00 13.71 -2.30
N ALA A 202 14.19 13.19 -2.01
CA ALA A 202 15.25 13.06 -3.01
C ALA A 202 14.85 12.12 -4.17
N ILE A 203 14.07 11.07 -3.88
CA ILE A 203 13.50 10.19 -4.91
C ILE A 203 12.49 10.95 -5.78
N VAL A 204 11.58 11.72 -5.18
CA VAL A 204 10.61 12.54 -5.92
C VAL A 204 11.29 13.55 -6.81
N ASP A 205 12.29 14.25 -6.29
CA ASP A 205 13.06 15.25 -7.04
C ASP A 205 13.75 14.63 -8.27
N ALA A 206 14.32 13.44 -8.12
CA ALA A 206 14.95 12.70 -9.21
C ALA A 206 13.92 12.22 -10.26
N ILE A 207 12.74 11.77 -9.83
CA ILE A 207 11.63 11.41 -10.73
C ILE A 207 11.17 12.64 -11.51
N SER A 208 10.91 13.75 -10.82
CA SER A 208 10.49 15.02 -11.43
C SER A 208 11.49 15.56 -12.44
N ALA A 209 12.78 15.40 -12.15
CA ALA A 209 13.88 15.77 -13.07
C ALA A 209 14.03 14.82 -14.25
N LYS A 210 13.25 13.73 -14.32
CA LYS A 210 13.35 12.66 -15.33
C LYS A 210 14.72 11.99 -15.39
N ASP A 211 15.48 12.02 -14.29
CA ASP A 211 16.78 11.36 -14.18
C ASP A 211 16.62 9.94 -13.62
N ALA A 212 16.45 8.98 -14.52
CA ALA A 212 16.23 7.58 -14.16
C ALA A 212 17.42 6.95 -13.41
N SER A 213 18.64 7.40 -13.67
CA SER A 213 19.83 6.88 -13.01
C SER A 213 19.94 7.39 -11.60
N PHE A 214 19.70 8.68 -11.40
CA PHE A 214 19.70 9.31 -10.10
C PHE A 214 18.53 8.84 -9.24
N ALA A 215 17.34 8.63 -9.83
CA ALA A 215 16.19 8.05 -9.13
C ALA A 215 16.48 6.61 -8.62
N GLU A 216 17.14 5.76 -9.43
CA GLU A 216 17.59 4.43 -8.99
C GLU A 216 18.62 4.52 -7.86
N GLU A 217 19.57 5.45 -7.95
CA GLU A 217 20.58 5.70 -6.91
C GLU A 217 19.92 6.08 -5.58
N LYS A 218 19.00 7.07 -5.60
CA LYS A 218 18.29 7.52 -4.40
C LYS A 218 17.41 6.44 -3.78
N MET A 219 16.70 5.67 -4.59
CA MET A 219 15.94 4.50 -4.13
C MET A 219 16.86 3.45 -3.51
N LYS A 220 18.04 3.22 -4.06
CA LYS A 220 19.03 2.29 -3.50
C LYS A 220 19.59 2.77 -2.15
N GLU A 221 19.87 4.07 -2.02
CA GLU A 221 20.30 4.68 -0.76
C GLU A 221 19.21 4.52 0.30
N HIS A 222 17.96 4.82 -0.03
CA HIS A 222 16.81 4.66 0.85
C HIS A 222 16.66 3.22 1.36
N PHE A 223 16.91 2.23 0.54
CA PHE A 223 16.86 0.83 0.97
C PHE A 223 18.09 0.34 1.75
N SER A 224 19.09 1.18 2.01
CA SER A 224 20.33 0.77 2.70
C SER A 224 20.06 0.05 4.04
N VAL A 225 19.11 0.57 4.84
CA VAL A 225 18.71 -0.04 6.11
C VAL A 225 18.07 -1.41 5.92
N LEU A 226 17.24 -1.59 4.89
CA LEU A 226 16.62 -2.88 4.57
C LEU A 226 17.64 -3.89 4.03
N TYR A 227 18.65 -3.42 3.29
CA TYR A 227 19.76 -4.26 2.87
C TYR A 227 20.53 -4.79 4.06
N GLN A 228 20.90 -3.95 5.02
CA GLN A 228 21.57 -4.38 6.24
C GLN A 228 20.74 -5.44 6.99
N TYR A 229 19.45 -5.19 7.15
CA TYR A 229 18.55 -6.14 7.79
C TYR A 229 18.51 -7.51 7.07
N CYS A 230 18.57 -7.54 5.75
CA CYS A 230 18.49 -8.77 4.99
C CYS A 230 19.81 -9.55 4.91
N TYR A 231 20.95 -8.87 4.96
CA TYR A 231 22.25 -9.48 4.63
C TYR A 231 23.28 -9.47 5.76
N GLU A 232 23.06 -8.67 6.82
CA GLU A 232 24.02 -8.55 7.93
C GLU A 232 23.50 -9.16 9.25
N THR A 233 22.33 -9.82 9.24
CA THR A 233 21.80 -10.65 10.34
C THR A 233 21.94 -12.13 10.01
#